data_3cbc610b486f0dcb3898c09c3580136c
#
_entry.id   3cbc610b486f0dcb3898c09c3580136c
#
_cell.length_a   1.000
_cell.length_b   1.000
_cell.length_c   1.000
_cell.angle_alpha   90.00
_cell.angle_beta   90.00
_cell.angle_gamma   90.00
#
_symmetry.space_group_name_H-M   'P 1'
#
loop_
_entity.id
_entity.type
_entity.pdbx_description
1 polymer ?
#
loop_
_entity_poly.entity_id
_entity_poly.type
_entity_poly.pdbx_seq_one_letter_code
_entity_poly.pdbx_strand_id
1 'polypeptide(L)'
;MIVRELLHEVGLGIHWIMDPVKNCSFTGNHLGIQPHSFVEIVEMLADDCETVTGIRPKTPFNKKNAEILFITPSGDVFADPGIYTFMGYLLLFHELDLDYTLSTYASEGGNFGSFTSFNMAKKLNAKMYAEAERLNVKWLLGGECGHMWRVINQYMDTYNGPAPANMEIPVSPITGTVF
;
A
#
# COMPACT_ATOMS: atom_id res chain seq x y z
N MET A 1 -2.76 -14.28 19.12
CA MET A 1 -1.55 -14.29 18.25
C MET A 1 -0.79 -15.63 18.33
N ILE A 2 -0.47 -16.14 19.51
CA ILE A 2 0.33 -17.36 19.69
C ILE A 2 -0.19 -18.57 18.90
N VAL A 3 -1.51 -18.85 18.93
CA VAL A 3 -2.10 -19.98 18.20
C VAL A 3 -1.92 -19.83 16.68
N ARG A 4 -2.06 -18.65 16.14
CA ARG A 4 -1.83 -18.39 14.69
C ARG A 4 -0.36 -18.60 14.31
N GLU A 5 0.55 -18.15 15.15
CA GLU A 5 1.99 -18.36 14.98
C GLU A 5 2.31 -19.86 14.91
N LEU A 6 1.82 -20.63 15.89
CA LEU A 6 2.01 -22.07 15.92
C LEU A 6 1.41 -22.77 14.71
N LEU A 7 0.22 -22.40 14.30
CA LEU A 7 -0.42 -22.97 13.10
C LEU A 7 0.37 -22.64 11.83
N HIS A 8 0.92 -21.44 11.73
CA HIS A 8 1.77 -21.03 10.62
C HIS A 8 3.06 -21.86 10.57
N GLU A 9 3.74 -22.03 11.71
CA GLU A 9 5.01 -22.77 11.83
C GLU A 9 4.84 -24.27 11.45
N VAL A 10 3.68 -24.86 11.72
CA VAL A 10 3.39 -26.25 11.36
C VAL A 10 2.68 -26.40 10.02
N GLY A 11 2.53 -25.32 9.24
CA GLY A 11 1.90 -25.34 7.93
C GLY A 11 0.39 -25.56 7.92
N LEU A 12 -0.29 -25.40 9.06
CA LEU A 12 -1.73 -25.57 9.23
C LEU A 12 -2.53 -24.26 9.17
N GLY A 13 -1.96 -23.22 8.59
CA GLY A 13 -2.65 -21.94 8.39
C GLY A 13 -3.85 -22.06 7.44
N ILE A 14 -4.83 -21.16 7.62
CA ILE A 14 -5.98 -21.08 6.74
C ILE A 14 -5.52 -20.54 5.37
N HIS A 15 -5.66 -21.31 4.30
CA HIS A 15 -5.08 -20.99 2.99
C HIS A 15 -5.62 -19.68 2.38
N TRP A 16 -6.88 -19.33 2.56
CA TRP A 16 -7.41 -18.02 2.10
C TRP A 16 -6.76 -16.80 2.77
N ILE A 17 -6.12 -17.00 3.92
CA ILE A 17 -5.32 -15.97 4.58
C ILE A 17 -3.86 -16.07 4.12
N MET A 18 -3.38 -17.29 3.92
CA MET A 18 -2.01 -17.55 3.49
C MET A 18 -1.73 -17.07 2.07
N ASP A 19 -2.69 -17.25 1.15
CA ASP A 19 -2.55 -16.85 -0.25
C ASP A 19 -2.42 -15.33 -0.42
N PRO A 20 -3.27 -14.48 0.18
CA PRO A 20 -3.05 -13.02 0.19
C PRO A 20 -1.69 -12.60 0.75
N VAL A 21 -1.23 -13.21 1.83
CA VAL A 21 0.09 -12.92 2.43
C VAL A 21 1.22 -13.28 1.46
N LYS A 22 1.10 -14.44 0.80
CA LYS A 22 2.03 -14.90 -0.22
C LYS A 22 2.04 -13.94 -1.41
N ASN A 23 0.86 -13.55 -1.90
CA ASN A 23 0.71 -12.60 -3.00
C ASN A 23 1.38 -11.26 -2.67
N CYS A 24 1.14 -10.68 -1.49
CA CYS A 24 1.83 -9.47 -1.05
C CYS A 24 3.35 -9.60 -1.06
N SER A 25 3.86 -10.80 -0.74
CA SER A 25 5.31 -11.06 -0.79
C SER A 25 5.87 -11.02 -2.21
N PHE A 26 5.12 -11.50 -3.21
CA PHE A 26 5.58 -11.63 -4.59
C PHE A 26 5.23 -10.44 -5.47
N THR A 27 3.97 -9.98 -5.43
CA THR A 27 3.45 -8.94 -6.33
C THR A 27 3.24 -7.59 -5.65
N GLY A 28 3.42 -7.51 -4.32
CA GLY A 28 3.17 -6.29 -3.57
C GLY A 28 1.69 -6.02 -3.27
N ASN A 29 0.77 -6.89 -3.73
CA ASN A 29 -0.67 -6.76 -3.48
C ASN A 29 -1.30 -8.11 -3.16
N HIS A 30 -2.37 -8.13 -2.36
CA HIS A 30 -2.97 -9.36 -1.87
C HIS A 30 -3.71 -10.17 -2.95
N LEU A 31 -4.11 -9.52 -4.04
CA LEU A 31 -4.79 -10.17 -5.17
C LEU A 31 -3.83 -10.91 -6.11
N GLY A 32 -2.52 -10.67 -5.97
CA GLY A 32 -1.51 -11.27 -6.85
C GLY A 32 -1.47 -10.67 -8.25
N ILE A 33 -2.01 -9.46 -8.41
CA ILE A 33 -2.03 -8.74 -9.69
C ILE A 33 -0.59 -8.42 -10.11
N GLN A 34 -0.27 -8.75 -11.35
CA GLN A 34 1.05 -8.49 -11.91
C GLN A 34 1.30 -6.98 -12.12
N PRO A 35 2.55 -6.52 -12.03
CA PRO A 35 2.88 -5.10 -12.12
C PRO A 35 2.30 -4.37 -13.34
N HIS A 36 2.36 -4.99 -14.54
CA HIS A 36 1.84 -4.37 -15.76
C HIS A 36 0.31 -4.20 -15.71
N SER A 37 -0.41 -5.22 -15.25
CA SER A 37 -1.87 -5.15 -15.12
C SER A 37 -2.30 -4.16 -14.05
N PHE A 38 -1.51 -4.00 -12.99
CA PHE A 38 -1.76 -2.97 -11.98
C PHE A 38 -1.65 -1.56 -12.59
N VAL A 39 -0.62 -1.31 -13.38
CA VAL A 39 -0.46 -0.04 -14.12
C VAL A 39 -1.62 0.20 -15.07
N GLU A 40 -1.97 -0.78 -15.91
CA GLU A 40 -3.05 -0.67 -16.90
C GLU A 40 -4.39 -0.33 -16.25
N ILE A 41 -4.72 -0.96 -15.12
CA ILE A 41 -5.98 -0.69 -14.41
C ILE A 41 -5.98 0.73 -13.82
N VAL A 42 -4.89 1.17 -13.22
CA VAL A 42 -4.80 2.53 -12.68
C VAL A 42 -4.90 3.59 -13.79
N GLU A 43 -4.28 3.34 -14.95
CA GLU A 43 -4.42 4.21 -16.11
C GLU A 43 -5.88 4.25 -16.61
N MET A 44 -6.55 3.10 -16.66
CA MET A 44 -7.98 3.03 -17.00
C MET A 44 -8.84 3.84 -16.03
N LEU A 45 -8.58 3.77 -14.73
CA LEU A 45 -9.30 4.57 -13.74
C LEU A 45 -9.02 6.08 -13.90
N ALA A 46 -7.84 6.47 -14.37
CA ALA A 46 -7.56 7.87 -14.71
C ALA A 46 -8.34 8.33 -15.95
N ASP A 47 -8.51 7.46 -16.95
CA ASP A 47 -9.39 7.73 -18.12
C ASP A 47 -10.86 7.83 -17.70
N ASP A 48 -11.30 7.00 -16.75
CA ASP A 48 -12.65 7.10 -16.17
C ASP A 48 -12.84 8.43 -15.41
N CYS A 49 -11.82 8.89 -14.66
CA CYS A 49 -11.84 10.23 -14.05
C CYS A 49 -12.07 11.32 -15.12
N GLU A 50 -11.32 11.25 -16.23
CA GLU A 50 -11.46 12.22 -17.32
C GLU A 50 -12.85 12.18 -17.92
N THR A 51 -13.40 10.99 -18.14
CA THR A 51 -14.76 10.82 -18.69
C THR A 51 -15.83 11.44 -17.79
N VAL A 52 -15.69 11.30 -16.47
CA VAL A 52 -16.69 11.77 -15.50
C VAL A 52 -16.51 13.25 -15.14
N THR A 53 -15.28 13.72 -15.03
CA THR A 53 -14.97 15.06 -14.47
C THR A 53 -14.33 16.02 -15.47
N GLY A 54 -13.87 15.53 -16.61
CA GLY A 54 -13.09 16.30 -17.58
C GLY A 54 -11.62 16.46 -17.17
N ILE A 55 -11.19 15.83 -16.06
CA ILE A 55 -9.81 15.90 -15.53
C ILE A 55 -9.19 14.51 -15.58
N ARG A 56 -8.06 14.37 -16.31
CA ARG A 56 -7.23 13.18 -16.29
C ARG A 56 -6.10 13.36 -15.30
N PRO A 57 -6.16 12.75 -14.10
CA PRO A 57 -5.09 12.86 -13.10
C PRO A 57 -3.82 12.14 -13.56
N LYS A 58 -2.68 12.57 -13.08
CA LYS A 58 -1.40 11.86 -13.28
C LYS A 58 -1.40 10.58 -12.46
N THR A 59 -0.80 9.51 -12.98
CA THR A 59 -0.64 8.21 -12.33
C THR A 59 0.82 7.77 -12.30
N PRO A 60 1.71 8.49 -11.59
CA PRO A 60 3.13 8.20 -11.60
C PRO A 60 3.44 6.89 -10.87
N PHE A 61 4.07 5.94 -11.57
CA PHE A 61 4.55 4.70 -10.99
C PHE A 61 6.07 4.69 -10.85
N ASN A 62 6.55 4.22 -9.69
CA ASN A 62 7.97 4.01 -9.41
C ASN A 62 8.84 5.25 -9.67
N LYS A 63 8.26 6.45 -9.55
CA LYS A 63 8.95 7.72 -9.72
C LYS A 63 9.92 7.94 -8.57
N LYS A 64 11.19 8.10 -8.88
CA LYS A 64 12.23 8.44 -7.89
C LYS A 64 12.15 9.91 -7.49
N ASN A 65 12.50 10.17 -6.24
CA ASN A 65 12.53 11.50 -5.62
C ASN A 65 11.16 12.20 -5.61
N ALA A 66 10.07 11.46 -5.69
CA ALA A 66 8.77 11.98 -5.35
C ALA A 66 8.72 12.29 -3.84
N GLU A 67 7.92 13.26 -3.43
CA GLU A 67 7.77 13.54 -1.99
C GLU A 67 7.05 12.41 -1.26
N ILE A 68 6.01 11.86 -1.88
CA ILE A 68 5.07 10.92 -1.26
C ILE A 68 5.08 9.58 -1.99
N LEU A 69 5.22 8.47 -1.25
CA LEU A 69 4.81 7.15 -1.72
C LEU A 69 3.40 6.86 -1.20
N PHE A 70 2.44 6.79 -2.11
CA PHE A 70 1.07 6.45 -1.78
C PHE A 70 0.89 4.94 -1.76
N ILE A 71 0.56 4.41 -0.59
CA ILE A 71 0.30 3.00 -0.35
C ILE A 71 -1.21 2.83 -0.13
N THR A 72 -1.88 2.20 -1.08
CA THR A 72 -3.31 1.96 -1.03
C THR A 72 -3.62 0.48 -1.19
N PRO A 73 -4.65 -0.03 -0.50
CA PRO A 73 -5.08 -1.40 -0.67
C PRO A 73 -5.49 -1.70 -2.11
N SER A 74 -5.13 -2.89 -2.59
CA SER A 74 -5.57 -3.32 -3.93
C SER A 74 -7.08 -3.44 -4.04
N GLY A 75 -7.81 -3.57 -2.92
CA GLY A 75 -9.27 -3.46 -2.89
C GLY A 75 -9.79 -2.12 -3.41
N ASP A 76 -9.07 -1.02 -3.15
CA ASP A 76 -9.45 0.30 -3.66
C ASP A 76 -9.22 0.44 -5.17
N VAL A 77 -8.31 -0.34 -5.73
CA VAL A 77 -7.97 -0.28 -7.16
C VAL A 77 -8.78 -1.26 -8.00
N PHE A 78 -9.17 -2.41 -7.44
CA PHE A 78 -9.71 -3.53 -8.20
C PHE A 78 -11.13 -3.96 -7.81
N ALA A 79 -11.73 -3.33 -6.80
CA ALA A 79 -13.05 -3.73 -6.31
C ALA A 79 -13.99 -2.54 -6.11
N ASP A 80 -15.24 -2.70 -6.55
CA ASP A 80 -16.32 -1.78 -6.24
C ASP A 80 -16.77 -1.97 -4.77
N PRO A 81 -16.97 -0.88 -3.97
CA PRO A 81 -16.91 0.54 -4.35
C PRO A 81 -15.55 1.22 -4.17
N GLY A 82 -14.50 0.48 -3.81
CA GLY A 82 -13.15 1.03 -3.53
C GLY A 82 -12.59 1.87 -4.67
N ILE A 83 -12.88 1.50 -5.93
CA ILE A 83 -12.40 2.22 -7.12
C ILE A 83 -12.79 3.70 -7.10
N TYR A 84 -13.97 4.05 -6.60
CA TYR A 84 -14.40 5.45 -6.50
C TYR A 84 -13.60 6.22 -5.44
N THR A 85 -13.22 5.56 -4.36
CA THR A 85 -12.32 6.13 -3.36
C THR A 85 -10.94 6.39 -3.96
N PHE A 86 -10.41 5.43 -4.71
CA PHE A 86 -9.12 5.59 -5.37
C PHE A 86 -9.13 6.71 -6.43
N MET A 87 -10.18 6.76 -7.26
CA MET A 87 -10.38 7.87 -8.22
C MET A 87 -10.44 9.23 -7.50
N GLY A 88 -11.13 9.28 -6.35
CA GLY A 88 -11.17 10.46 -5.49
C GLY A 88 -9.78 10.90 -4.99
N TYR A 89 -8.92 9.97 -4.61
CA TYR A 89 -7.53 10.28 -4.26
C TYR A 89 -6.74 10.84 -5.44
N LEU A 90 -6.86 10.22 -6.62
CA LEU A 90 -6.16 10.69 -7.83
C LEU A 90 -6.57 12.12 -8.19
N LEU A 91 -7.87 12.43 -8.14
CA LEU A 91 -8.38 13.79 -8.39
C LEU A 91 -7.92 14.78 -7.32
N LEU A 92 -7.97 14.41 -6.05
CA LEU A 92 -7.49 15.24 -4.95
C LEU A 92 -5.99 15.55 -5.10
N PHE A 93 -5.18 14.56 -5.45
CA PHE A 93 -3.75 14.75 -5.66
C PHE A 93 -3.46 15.64 -6.88
N HIS A 94 -4.30 15.54 -7.91
CA HIS A 94 -4.24 16.43 -9.06
C HIS A 94 -4.53 17.88 -8.68
N GLU A 95 -5.63 18.14 -7.97
CA GLU A 95 -6.04 19.48 -7.54
C GLU A 95 -5.04 20.14 -6.59
N LEU A 96 -4.40 19.35 -5.75
CA LEU A 96 -3.37 19.83 -4.81
C LEU A 96 -1.98 19.88 -5.43
N ASP A 97 -1.80 19.50 -6.70
CA ASP A 97 -0.51 19.35 -7.39
C ASP A 97 0.53 18.59 -6.54
N LEU A 98 0.11 17.49 -5.91
CA LEU A 98 0.98 16.70 -5.05
C LEU A 98 2.05 15.97 -5.86
N ASP A 99 3.27 15.99 -5.37
CA ASP A 99 4.37 15.20 -5.90
C ASP A 99 4.38 13.81 -5.26
N TYR A 100 3.70 12.86 -5.89
CA TYR A 100 3.56 11.51 -5.37
C TYR A 100 3.97 10.44 -6.39
N THR A 101 4.07 9.23 -5.90
CA THR A 101 4.25 8.02 -6.70
C THR A 101 3.49 6.85 -6.13
N LEU A 102 3.06 5.95 -7.02
CA LEU A 102 2.61 4.59 -6.69
C LEU A 102 3.78 3.63 -6.87
N SER A 103 3.71 2.47 -6.21
CA SER A 103 4.70 1.41 -6.38
C SER A 103 4.05 0.16 -6.96
N THR A 104 4.69 -0.43 -7.95
CA THR A 104 4.32 -1.76 -8.46
C THR A 104 4.91 -2.90 -7.63
N TYR A 105 5.73 -2.58 -6.62
CA TYR A 105 6.44 -3.55 -5.78
C TYR A 105 5.88 -3.66 -4.37
N ALA A 106 5.40 -2.56 -3.80
CA ALA A 106 4.85 -2.48 -2.45
C ALA A 106 3.64 -1.54 -2.44
N SER A 107 2.49 -2.01 -2.96
CA SER A 107 1.25 -1.24 -2.94
C SER A 107 0.44 -1.43 -1.66
N GLU A 108 0.63 -2.56 -0.98
CA GLU A 108 -0.03 -2.87 0.30
C GLU A 108 0.72 -3.98 1.05
N GLY A 109 0.14 -4.49 2.14
CA GLY A 109 0.61 -5.69 2.80
C GLY A 109 0.96 -5.52 4.27
N GLY A 110 1.03 -4.31 4.78
CA GLY A 110 1.43 -4.04 6.15
C GLY A 110 0.65 -4.82 7.21
N ASN A 111 -0.65 -4.96 7.01
CA ASN A 111 -1.53 -5.71 7.91
C ASN A 111 -1.57 -7.21 7.63
N PHE A 112 -1.38 -7.65 6.37
CA PHE A 112 -1.58 -9.05 5.96
C PHE A 112 -0.64 -10.01 6.69
N GLY A 113 0.61 -9.65 6.85
CA GLY A 113 1.56 -10.46 7.62
C GLY A 113 1.10 -10.76 9.04
N SER A 114 0.41 -9.82 9.68
CA SER A 114 -0.12 -9.98 11.05
C SER A 114 -1.24 -11.03 11.15
N PHE A 115 -1.85 -11.42 10.03
CA PHE A 115 -2.85 -12.48 9.99
C PHE A 115 -2.24 -13.88 10.10
N THR A 116 -0.96 -14.03 9.79
CA THR A 116 -0.26 -15.32 9.81
C THR A 116 0.79 -15.37 10.92
N SER A 117 1.86 -14.60 10.84
CA SER A 117 2.94 -14.64 11.81
C SER A 117 3.61 -13.27 11.98
N PHE A 118 4.32 -13.12 13.11
CA PHE A 118 5.10 -11.93 13.38
C PHE A 118 6.24 -11.75 12.35
N ASN A 119 6.86 -12.85 11.94
CA ASN A 119 7.91 -12.84 10.93
C ASN A 119 7.39 -12.37 9.57
N MET A 120 6.19 -12.81 9.18
CA MET A 120 5.58 -12.33 7.94
C MET A 120 5.16 -10.86 8.03
N ALA A 121 4.64 -10.43 9.17
CA ALA A 121 4.35 -9.01 9.41
C ALA A 121 5.61 -8.17 9.24
N LYS A 122 6.70 -8.56 9.90
CA LYS A 122 8.02 -7.91 9.78
C LYS A 122 8.48 -7.86 8.32
N LYS A 123 8.44 -8.99 7.61
CA LYS A 123 8.87 -9.09 6.22
C LYS A 123 8.10 -8.17 5.29
N LEU A 124 6.78 -8.14 5.39
CA LEU A 124 5.93 -7.31 4.51
C LEU A 124 6.08 -5.81 4.82
N ASN A 125 6.23 -5.45 6.10
CA ASN A 125 6.47 -4.05 6.46
C ASN A 125 7.88 -3.58 6.05
N ALA A 126 8.89 -4.46 6.11
CA ALA A 126 10.22 -4.14 5.61
C ALA A 126 10.24 -3.80 4.12
N LYS A 127 9.36 -4.40 3.31
CA LYS A 127 9.23 -4.04 1.89
C LYS A 127 8.80 -2.59 1.68
N MET A 128 7.94 -2.05 2.55
CA MET A 128 7.49 -0.66 2.44
C MET A 128 8.64 0.31 2.71
N TYR A 129 9.45 0.06 3.73
CA TYR A 129 10.62 0.88 4.02
C TYR A 129 11.70 0.76 2.93
N ALA A 130 11.95 -0.47 2.47
CA ALA A 130 12.90 -0.69 1.36
C ALA A 130 12.44 0.03 0.08
N GLU A 131 11.15 0.08 -0.17
CA GLU A 131 10.60 0.79 -1.33
C GLU A 131 10.67 2.30 -1.18
N ALA A 132 10.39 2.83 0.01
CA ALA A 132 10.55 4.25 0.31
C ALA A 132 12.01 4.70 0.13
N GLU A 133 12.96 3.88 0.58
CA GLU A 133 14.39 4.12 0.39
C GLU A 133 14.79 4.02 -1.10
N ARG A 134 14.35 2.97 -1.80
CA ARG A 134 14.65 2.76 -3.24
C ARG A 134 14.16 3.91 -4.10
N LEU A 135 12.98 4.43 -3.81
CA LEU A 135 12.36 5.55 -4.53
C LEU A 135 12.82 6.91 -4.01
N ASN A 136 13.52 6.93 -2.88
CA ASN A 136 13.97 8.14 -2.21
C ASN A 136 12.82 9.12 -1.94
N VAL A 137 11.72 8.62 -1.39
CA VAL A 137 10.57 9.42 -1.00
C VAL A 137 10.72 9.91 0.43
N LYS A 138 10.05 11.01 0.77
CA LYS A 138 10.11 11.59 2.12
C LYS A 138 9.02 11.03 3.03
N TRP A 139 7.86 10.70 2.46
CA TRP A 139 6.65 10.37 3.21
C TRP A 139 5.99 9.12 2.67
N LEU A 140 5.46 8.29 3.59
CA LEU A 140 4.50 7.24 3.26
C LEU A 140 3.10 7.77 3.57
N LEU A 141 2.23 7.75 2.58
CA LEU A 141 0.83 8.10 2.72
C LEU A 141 -0.02 6.83 2.61
N GLY A 142 -0.70 6.47 3.67
CA GLY A 142 -1.60 5.32 3.68
C GLY A 142 -2.96 5.68 3.10
N GLY A 143 -3.57 4.74 2.37
CA GLY A 143 -4.95 4.83 1.90
C GLY A 143 -5.96 4.56 3.02
N GLU A 144 -7.19 4.20 2.65
CA GLU A 144 -8.33 4.10 3.56
C GLU A 144 -8.29 2.94 4.57
N CYS A 145 -7.46 1.92 4.35
CA CYS A 145 -7.47 0.71 5.17
C CYS A 145 -7.03 0.94 6.62
N GLY A 146 -7.99 1.00 7.53
CA GLY A 146 -7.74 1.20 8.97
C GLY A 146 -6.87 0.12 9.61
N HIS A 147 -6.90 -1.13 9.12
CA HIS A 147 -5.99 -2.19 9.60
C HIS A 147 -4.55 -1.94 9.18
N MET A 148 -4.34 -1.56 7.93
CA MET A 148 -3.02 -1.18 7.43
C MET A 148 -2.48 0.03 8.19
N TRP A 149 -3.30 1.07 8.34
CA TRP A 149 -2.95 2.26 9.11
C TRP A 149 -2.51 1.93 10.53
N ARG A 150 -3.29 1.10 11.23
CA ARG A 150 -2.95 0.68 12.60
C ARG A 150 -1.58 0.00 12.66
N VAL A 151 -1.30 -0.90 11.72
CA VAL A 151 -0.02 -1.63 11.71
C VAL A 151 1.13 -0.69 11.41
N ILE A 152 1.00 0.15 10.39
CA ILE A 152 2.06 1.07 9.99
C ILE A 152 2.32 2.11 11.09
N ASN A 153 1.28 2.70 11.66
CA ASN A 153 1.43 3.73 12.69
C ASN A 153 1.95 3.19 14.02
N GLN A 154 1.50 1.99 14.44
CA GLN A 154 1.83 1.47 15.78
C GLN A 154 3.02 0.52 15.82
N TYR A 155 3.32 -0.16 14.72
CA TYR A 155 4.24 -1.31 14.75
C TYR A 155 5.38 -1.25 13.73
N MET A 156 5.37 -0.29 12.80
CA MET A 156 6.37 -0.24 11.74
C MET A 156 7.79 -0.19 12.29
N ASP A 157 8.06 0.72 13.22
CA ASP A 157 9.37 0.86 13.85
C ASP A 157 9.72 -0.32 14.75
N THR A 158 8.71 -0.92 15.39
CA THR A 158 8.89 -2.13 16.20
C THR A 158 9.32 -3.33 15.35
N TYR A 159 8.77 -3.42 14.12
CA TYR A 159 9.11 -4.51 13.21
C TYR A 159 10.45 -4.31 12.52
N ASN A 160 10.76 -3.10 12.10
CA ASN A 160 11.84 -2.84 11.14
C ASN A 160 12.92 -1.89 11.64
N GLY A 161 12.79 -1.37 12.86
CA GLY A 161 13.66 -0.30 13.36
C GLY A 161 13.22 1.07 12.83
N PRO A 162 14.03 2.10 13.02
CA PRO A 162 13.69 3.47 12.65
C PRO A 162 13.43 3.60 11.15
N ALA A 163 12.62 4.58 10.79
CA ALA A 163 12.36 4.91 9.39
C ALA A 163 13.67 5.18 8.62
N PRO A 164 13.71 4.89 7.32
CA PRO A 164 14.85 5.24 6.46
C PRO A 164 15.25 6.71 6.57
N ALA A 165 16.53 7.01 6.46
CA ALA A 165 17.07 8.36 6.69
C ALA A 165 16.58 9.42 5.71
N ASN A 166 16.06 9.02 4.56
CA ASN A 166 15.44 9.90 3.58
C ASN A 166 14.01 10.32 3.94
N MET A 167 13.38 9.68 4.93
CA MET A 167 12.02 9.98 5.35
C MET A 167 11.99 11.06 6.42
N GLU A 168 11.12 12.05 6.24
CA GLU A 168 10.91 13.14 7.21
C GLU A 168 9.86 12.76 8.25
N ILE A 169 8.77 12.13 7.80
CA ILE A 169 7.70 11.58 8.64
C ILE A 169 7.45 10.14 8.18
N PRO A 170 7.54 9.16 9.07
CA PRO A 170 7.48 7.76 8.65
C PRO A 170 6.16 7.37 7.99
N VAL A 171 5.03 7.82 8.55
CA VAL A 171 3.70 7.46 8.02
C VAL A 171 2.66 8.52 8.36
N SER A 172 1.87 8.93 7.37
CA SER A 172 0.67 9.72 7.57
C SER A 172 -0.51 9.09 6.82
N PRO A 173 -1.60 8.68 7.49
CA PRO A 173 -2.79 8.17 6.84
C PRO A 173 -3.73 9.31 6.45
N ILE A 174 -4.32 9.22 5.25
CA ILE A 174 -5.33 10.19 4.81
C ILE A 174 -6.58 10.10 5.70
N THR A 175 -6.99 8.88 6.05
CA THR A 175 -8.20 8.64 6.84
C THR A 175 -8.09 9.04 8.29
N GLY A 176 -6.88 9.14 8.84
CA GLY A 176 -6.66 9.60 10.21
C GLY A 176 -6.88 11.10 10.43
N THR A 177 -7.04 11.87 9.35
CA THR A 177 -7.22 13.32 9.42
C THR A 177 -8.66 13.78 9.19
N VAL A 178 -9.58 12.86 8.91
CA VAL A 178 -10.98 13.19 8.54
C VAL A 178 -11.98 12.98 9.68
N PHE A 179 -11.51 12.64 10.87
CA PHE A 179 -12.39 12.49 12.04
C PHE A 179 -11.92 13.34 13.22
#